data_48548a41449950adfed1f82ceb146a9a
#
_entry.id   48548a41449950adfed1f82ceb146a9a
#
_cell.length_a   1.000
_cell.length_b   1.000
_cell.length_c   1.000
_cell.angle_alpha   90.00
_cell.angle_beta   90.00
_cell.angle_gamma   90.00
#
_symmetry.space_group_name_H-M   'P 1'
#
loop_
_entity.id
_entity.type
_entity.pdbx_description
1 polymer ?
#
loop_
_entity_poly.entity_id
_entity_poly.type
_entity_poly.pdbx_seq_one_letter_code
_entity_poly.pdbx_strand_id
1 'polypeptide(L)'
;GTTSDFDGNFSIDASEGDSLIFSFIGFQTQIVPVKGDSMSIVMITEDTILDEVVITGLGTSVKRRNLANAVATVSNEELVGKTNQGTVDGALYGKIPGVNITSSSGAPGGGFALRLRGISSINGNNQPLFILDGVYLNNNEIPSGLRFASGANRGSEENAPNRIADLDPNDIENIEVLKGASAAAIYGTRANAGVIIITTKKGRAGKTKVSLTQNLGFAEISNRLGMRDWTASSVEAAFGANEVVKFNNAISSTGLIDYEDEIYGNKGLISDTKLSVSGGNDKTQFYVGTSYRDEEGIIKYTGFDRFSVRANIDHKISNTFELSSSSNFIQGQSRRSFTGNENEGGLSYGYTLAFTRPWINLYPDSSGNYPNNPNYAGNPLFVRDKARNDDDNNRLIQSLKLTTKIIDSAKDRLRMIWSGGLDFLANETYVYVPENHQAQNGGDNGFIGVGKNNFKNYNLLGLGVWNRDALDGALALTTQGGVSYLKRDADVVFNQATQLIPGQTTLGQGSAQAISQTQSEIEEFGYFGQIEGNYKDQFIATVGYRADKSSLNGDPNKFYGFPKASLAVNIQNFGNWNNTTIDQLKLRAAYGETGSSASFG
;
A
#
# COMPACT_ATOMS: atom_id res chain seq x y z
N GLY A 1 27.99 19.69 32.83
CA GLY A 1 26.68 20.06 32.31
C GLY A 1 25.57 19.45 33.13
N THR A 2 24.38 19.97 33.00
CA THR A 2 23.18 19.51 33.71
C THR A 2 22.02 19.37 32.71
N THR A 3 20.91 18.74 33.12
CA THR A 3 19.65 18.69 32.39
C THR A 3 18.58 19.41 33.19
N SER A 4 17.60 20.01 32.50
CA SER A 4 16.42 20.54 33.18
C SER A 4 15.52 19.42 33.71
N ASP A 5 14.77 19.73 34.78
CA ASP A 5 13.70 18.91 35.27
C ASP A 5 12.42 19.04 34.36
N PHE A 6 11.32 18.38 34.78
CA PHE A 6 10.07 18.38 34.03
C PHE A 6 9.39 19.78 33.93
N ASP A 7 9.68 20.65 34.93
CA ASP A 7 9.14 22.03 34.98
C ASP A 7 10.07 23.03 34.29
N GLY A 8 11.21 22.57 33.71
CA GLY A 8 12.19 23.39 33.02
C GLY A 8 13.24 24.02 33.90
N ASN A 9 13.29 23.68 35.20
CA ASN A 9 14.31 24.21 36.10
C ASN A 9 15.62 23.46 35.93
N PHE A 10 16.73 24.18 35.99
CA PHE A 10 18.08 23.62 35.97
C PHE A 10 18.96 24.29 37.04
N SER A 11 19.97 23.58 37.44
CA SER A 11 21.05 24.09 38.35
C SER A 11 22.40 23.64 37.82
N ILE A 12 23.33 24.57 37.74
CA ILE A 12 24.68 24.32 37.25
C ILE A 12 25.67 25.27 37.95
N ASP A 13 26.80 24.75 38.36
CA ASP A 13 27.91 25.56 38.91
C ASP A 13 28.61 26.28 37.74
N ALA A 14 28.58 27.61 37.74
CA ALA A 14 29.22 28.46 36.74
C ALA A 14 29.62 29.80 37.38
N SER A 15 30.66 30.43 36.86
CA SER A 15 31.09 31.75 37.29
C SER A 15 30.49 32.85 36.42
N GLU A 16 30.32 34.06 36.98
CA GLU A 16 29.87 35.21 36.20
C GLU A 16 30.83 35.48 35.03
N GLY A 17 30.29 35.59 33.82
CA GLY A 17 31.03 35.72 32.57
C GLY A 17 31.28 34.41 31.82
N ASP A 18 31.03 33.23 32.41
CA ASP A 18 31.06 31.98 31.70
C ASP A 18 29.92 31.93 30.65
N SER A 19 30.10 31.10 29.62
CA SER A 19 29.08 30.88 28.58
C SER A 19 28.41 29.54 28.77
N LEU A 20 27.11 29.53 29.00
CA LEU A 20 26.29 28.33 29.04
C LEU A 20 25.70 28.04 27.66
N ILE A 21 25.79 26.77 27.25
CA ILE A 21 25.22 26.29 26.00
C ILE A 21 23.93 25.57 26.32
N PHE A 22 22.81 26.11 25.83
CA PHE A 22 21.48 25.50 25.93
C PHE A 22 21.14 24.82 24.62
N SER A 23 20.88 23.52 24.64
CA SER A 23 20.51 22.74 23.48
C SER A 23 19.38 21.76 23.82
N PHE A 24 18.37 21.72 22.97
CA PHE A 24 17.28 20.75 23.04
C PHE A 24 16.83 20.40 21.63
N ILE A 25 16.36 19.18 21.42
CA ILE A 25 15.89 18.72 20.08
C ILE A 25 14.71 19.59 19.65
N GLY A 26 14.81 20.23 18.47
CA GLY A 26 13.79 21.11 17.91
C GLY A 26 13.91 22.59 18.34
N PHE A 27 14.99 22.95 19.04
CA PHE A 27 15.28 24.35 19.43
C PHE A 27 16.68 24.76 19.00
N GLN A 28 16.86 26.03 18.66
CA GLN A 28 18.17 26.61 18.33
C GLN A 28 19.10 26.52 19.54
N THR A 29 20.30 26.00 19.31
CA THR A 29 21.32 26.03 20.33
C THR A 29 21.69 27.48 20.68
N GLN A 30 21.49 27.89 21.93
CA GLN A 30 21.76 29.24 22.39
C GLN A 30 23.02 29.23 23.28
N ILE A 31 23.87 30.20 23.08
CA ILE A 31 25.05 30.44 23.95
C ILE A 31 24.76 31.73 24.69
N VAL A 32 24.60 31.61 26.00
CA VAL A 32 24.20 32.74 26.86
C VAL A 32 25.25 32.94 27.96
N PRO A 33 25.80 34.14 28.12
CA PRO A 33 26.74 34.42 29.22
C PRO A 33 26.01 34.47 30.55
N VAL A 34 26.65 33.93 31.59
CA VAL A 34 26.15 33.97 32.98
C VAL A 34 26.20 35.41 33.48
N LYS A 35 25.07 35.93 33.93
CA LYS A 35 24.90 37.32 34.43
C LYS A 35 24.32 37.39 35.85
N GLY A 36 24.47 36.35 36.63
CA GLY A 36 23.97 36.29 38.00
C GLY A 36 23.50 34.91 38.41
N ASP A 37 23.03 34.77 39.65
CA ASP A 37 22.66 33.49 40.26
C ASP A 37 21.33 32.89 39.73
N SER A 38 20.58 33.61 38.94
CA SER A 38 19.29 33.16 38.34
C SER A 38 19.16 33.66 36.92
N MET A 39 18.81 32.73 36.00
CA MET A 39 18.63 33.03 34.59
C MET A 39 17.35 32.37 34.10
N SER A 40 16.57 33.08 33.29
CA SER A 40 15.45 32.53 32.54
C SER A 40 15.79 32.56 31.05
N ILE A 41 15.77 31.41 30.42
CA ILE A 41 16.10 31.25 29.00
C ILE A 41 14.87 30.80 28.25
N VAL A 42 14.44 31.59 27.29
CA VAL A 42 13.38 31.21 26.34
C VAL A 42 14.06 30.53 25.15
N MET A 43 13.89 29.22 25.04
CA MET A 43 14.36 28.46 23.88
C MET A 43 13.60 28.89 22.63
N ILE A 44 14.33 29.33 21.62
CA ILE A 44 13.76 29.65 20.31
C ILE A 44 13.60 28.34 19.56
N THR A 45 12.39 28.02 19.12
CA THR A 45 12.18 26.87 18.25
C THR A 45 13.13 26.99 17.06
N GLU A 46 13.94 25.99 16.88
CA GLU A 46 14.62 25.85 15.62
C GLU A 46 13.53 25.52 14.61
N ASP A 47 13.16 26.51 13.81
CA ASP A 47 12.54 26.26 12.52
C ASP A 47 13.62 25.64 11.61
N THR A 48 14.21 24.53 12.03
CA THR A 48 14.69 23.54 11.09
C THR A 48 13.43 22.97 10.45
N ILE A 49 12.93 23.65 9.45
CA ILE A 49 12.62 22.95 8.21
C ILE A 49 13.93 22.23 7.92
N LEU A 50 14.11 21.06 8.51
CA LEU A 50 15.08 20.06 8.04
C LEU A 50 14.83 20.09 6.54
N ASP A 51 15.83 20.51 5.74
CA ASP A 51 15.70 20.56 4.29
C ASP A 51 15.32 19.14 3.88
N GLU A 52 14.00 18.86 3.91
CA GLU A 52 13.43 17.54 3.69
C GLU A 52 13.93 17.09 2.33
N VAL A 53 14.74 16.05 2.36
CA VAL A 53 15.40 15.52 1.18
C VAL A 53 14.46 14.48 0.59
N VAL A 54 13.94 14.75 -0.58
CA VAL A 54 12.99 13.90 -1.31
C VAL A 54 13.75 13.06 -2.33
N ILE A 55 13.48 11.77 -2.37
CA ILE A 55 13.99 10.86 -3.39
C ILE A 55 13.19 11.10 -4.68
N THR A 56 13.80 11.74 -5.67
CA THR A 56 13.11 12.15 -6.90
C THR A 56 13.45 11.31 -8.11
N GLY A 57 14.40 10.39 -7.98
CA GLY A 57 14.86 9.57 -9.10
C GLY A 57 15.58 8.31 -8.63
N LEU A 58 16.07 7.53 -9.59
CA LEU A 58 16.70 6.23 -9.41
C LEU A 58 18.07 6.32 -8.69
N GLY A 59 18.15 7.01 -7.56
CA GLY A 59 19.40 7.14 -6.78
C GLY A 59 19.81 8.58 -6.46
N THR A 60 18.97 9.56 -6.75
CA THR A 60 19.19 10.96 -6.41
C THR A 60 18.12 11.45 -5.42
N SER A 61 18.54 12.29 -4.52
CA SER A 61 17.71 13.00 -3.59
C SER A 61 17.90 14.50 -3.77
N VAL A 62 16.81 15.25 -3.72
CA VAL A 62 16.80 16.71 -3.89
C VAL A 62 16.11 17.34 -2.69
N LYS A 63 16.62 18.50 -2.24
CA LYS A 63 15.92 19.25 -1.20
C LYS A 63 14.51 19.60 -1.68
N ARG A 64 13.50 19.37 -0.85
CA ARG A 64 12.09 19.62 -1.17
C ARG A 64 11.86 21.05 -1.70
N ARG A 65 12.52 22.03 -1.09
CA ARG A 65 12.43 23.44 -1.51
C ARG A 65 12.93 23.67 -2.95
N ASN A 66 13.77 22.77 -3.48
CA ASN A 66 14.36 22.89 -4.83
C ASN A 66 13.60 22.12 -5.89
N LEU A 67 12.57 21.32 -5.51
CA LEU A 67 11.80 20.56 -6.47
C LEU A 67 10.95 21.43 -7.38
N ALA A 68 11.10 21.25 -8.70
CA ALA A 68 10.19 21.83 -9.69
C ALA A 68 8.94 20.97 -9.90
N ASN A 69 9.03 19.67 -9.64
CA ASN A 69 7.93 18.72 -9.81
C ASN A 69 7.01 18.64 -8.60
N ALA A 70 5.76 18.17 -8.82
CA ALA A 70 4.81 17.95 -7.75
C ALA A 70 5.08 16.59 -7.09
N VAL A 71 5.75 16.61 -5.94
CA VAL A 71 6.00 15.44 -5.09
C VAL A 71 5.33 15.69 -3.74
N ALA A 72 4.69 14.66 -3.20
CA ALA A 72 4.20 14.65 -1.82
C ALA A 72 4.96 13.58 -1.06
N THR A 73 5.30 13.88 0.19
CA THR A 73 5.95 12.94 1.12
C THR A 73 5.03 12.71 2.29
N VAL A 74 4.98 11.48 2.78
CA VAL A 74 4.30 11.08 4.00
C VAL A 74 5.33 10.35 4.86
N SER A 75 5.64 10.90 6.02
CA SER A 75 6.57 10.29 6.99
C SER A 75 5.93 9.11 7.72
N ASN A 76 6.74 8.29 8.38
CA ASN A 76 6.23 7.20 9.21
C ASN A 76 5.27 7.72 10.30
N GLU A 77 5.58 8.84 10.93
CA GLU A 77 4.75 9.43 11.98
C GLU A 77 3.40 9.88 11.44
N GLU A 78 3.36 10.43 10.23
CA GLU A 78 2.11 10.77 9.57
C GLU A 78 1.37 9.52 9.06
N LEU A 79 2.09 8.50 8.58
CA LEU A 79 1.51 7.28 8.04
C LEU A 79 0.81 6.46 9.11
N VAL A 80 1.52 6.15 10.19
CA VAL A 80 1.01 5.31 11.28
C VAL A 80 0.13 6.14 12.22
N GLY A 81 0.57 7.38 12.55
CA GLY A 81 -0.16 8.30 13.41
C GLY A 81 -0.50 7.70 14.77
N LYS A 82 -1.68 8.06 15.29
CA LYS A 82 -2.24 7.51 16.53
C LYS A 82 -3.14 6.29 16.28
N THR A 83 -3.48 6.02 15.03
CA THR A 83 -4.37 4.91 14.62
C THR A 83 -3.56 3.87 13.87
N ASN A 84 -3.54 2.63 14.36
CA ASN A 84 -2.82 1.55 13.71
C ASN A 84 -3.65 0.98 12.55
N GLN A 85 -3.42 1.50 11.35
CA GLN A 85 -4.00 0.95 10.13
C GLN A 85 -3.30 -0.36 9.75
N GLY A 86 -4.07 -1.36 9.36
CA GLY A 86 -3.53 -2.71 9.02
C GLY A 86 -2.76 -2.75 7.72
N THR A 87 -3.08 -1.85 6.79
CA THR A 87 -2.53 -1.83 5.43
C THR A 87 -1.97 -0.46 5.07
N VAL A 88 -1.01 -0.42 4.14
CA VAL A 88 -0.34 0.82 3.72
C VAL A 88 -1.29 1.77 3.01
N ASP A 89 -2.14 1.24 2.14
CA ASP A 89 -3.15 2.00 1.41
C ASP A 89 -4.22 2.59 2.34
N GLY A 90 -4.68 1.82 3.33
CA GLY A 90 -5.54 2.34 4.41
C GLY A 90 -4.86 3.46 5.21
N ALA A 91 -3.56 3.31 5.51
CA ALA A 91 -2.77 4.32 6.21
C ALA A 91 -2.56 5.61 5.42
N LEU A 92 -2.61 5.55 4.07
CA LEU A 92 -2.49 6.72 3.18
C LEU A 92 -3.81 7.49 3.01
N TYR A 93 -4.95 6.93 3.42
CA TYR A 93 -6.26 7.53 3.21
C TYR A 93 -6.36 8.95 3.79
N GLY A 94 -6.72 9.91 2.93
CA GLY A 94 -6.88 11.33 3.32
C GLY A 94 -5.58 12.11 3.59
N LYS A 95 -4.39 11.50 3.49
CA LYS A 95 -3.11 12.13 3.85
C LYS A 95 -2.43 12.87 2.70
N ILE A 96 -2.78 12.57 1.46
CA ILE A 96 -2.11 13.11 0.29
C ILE A 96 -3.09 13.89 -0.58
N PRO A 97 -2.95 15.22 -0.73
CA PRO A 97 -3.81 16.01 -1.61
C PRO A 97 -3.74 15.51 -3.06
N GLY A 98 -4.89 15.36 -3.73
CA GLY A 98 -4.98 14.92 -5.12
C GLY A 98 -4.70 13.42 -5.33
N VAL A 99 -4.73 12.62 -4.27
CA VAL A 99 -4.79 11.17 -4.32
C VAL A 99 -6.19 10.74 -3.94
N ASN A 100 -6.82 9.97 -4.82
CA ASN A 100 -8.11 9.34 -4.53
C ASN A 100 -7.85 7.88 -4.16
N ILE A 101 -8.24 7.51 -2.94
CA ILE A 101 -8.15 6.14 -2.44
C ILE A 101 -9.59 5.70 -2.18
N THR A 102 -10.02 4.67 -2.86
CA THR A 102 -11.34 4.05 -2.66
C THR A 102 -11.14 2.64 -2.16
N SER A 103 -11.72 2.33 -1.00
CA SER A 103 -11.81 0.95 -0.53
C SER A 103 -12.82 0.20 -1.37
N SER A 104 -12.48 -1.00 -1.83
CA SER A 104 -13.43 -1.88 -2.52
C SER A 104 -14.42 -2.50 -1.53
N SER A 105 -14.00 -2.70 -0.28
CA SER A 105 -14.86 -3.19 0.81
C SER A 105 -14.28 -2.82 2.17
N GLY A 106 -15.03 -3.08 3.24
CA GLY A 106 -14.54 -3.00 4.63
C GLY A 106 -14.00 -4.33 5.16
N ALA A 107 -13.76 -5.30 4.30
CA ALA A 107 -13.25 -6.61 4.71
C ALA A 107 -11.83 -6.51 5.29
N PRO A 108 -11.49 -7.35 6.29
CA PRO A 108 -10.13 -7.46 6.80
C PRO A 108 -9.13 -7.74 5.68
N GLY A 109 -8.00 -7.03 5.65
CA GLY A 109 -7.02 -7.15 4.57
C GLY A 109 -7.52 -6.74 3.18
N GLY A 110 -8.69 -6.08 3.09
CA GLY A 110 -9.32 -5.66 1.83
C GLY A 110 -8.46 -4.67 1.06
N GLY A 111 -8.54 -4.74 -0.26
CA GLY A 111 -7.78 -3.89 -1.16
C GLY A 111 -8.37 -2.49 -1.34
N PHE A 112 -7.51 -1.58 -1.78
CA PHE A 112 -7.87 -0.22 -2.13
C PHE A 112 -7.47 0.09 -3.57
N ALA A 113 -8.33 0.76 -4.30
CA ALA A 113 -7.98 1.35 -5.58
C ALA A 113 -7.40 2.74 -5.36
N LEU A 114 -6.14 2.94 -5.74
CA LEU A 114 -5.43 4.20 -5.59
C LEU A 114 -5.26 4.87 -6.94
N ARG A 115 -5.69 6.13 -7.07
CA ARG A 115 -5.60 6.92 -8.30
C ARG A 115 -4.98 8.28 -8.04
N LEU A 116 -3.98 8.63 -8.85
CA LEU A 116 -3.32 9.94 -8.79
C LEU A 116 -3.88 10.86 -9.86
N ARG A 117 -4.53 11.97 -9.45
CA ARG A 117 -5.09 12.98 -10.37
C ARG A 117 -6.18 12.46 -11.33
N GLY A 118 -6.81 11.31 -11.03
CA GLY A 118 -7.90 10.75 -11.83
C GLY A 118 -7.50 9.59 -12.74
N ILE A 119 -8.34 9.32 -13.73
CA ILE A 119 -8.15 8.21 -14.70
C ILE A 119 -7.18 8.67 -15.78
N SER A 120 -6.09 7.94 -15.95
CA SER A 120 -5.04 8.23 -16.93
C SER A 120 -5.18 7.42 -18.23
N SER A 121 -5.95 6.34 -18.22
CA SER A 121 -6.17 5.47 -19.38
C SER A 121 -7.57 4.83 -19.33
N ILE A 122 -8.21 4.69 -20.49
CA ILE A 122 -9.53 4.03 -20.61
C ILE A 122 -9.37 2.50 -20.49
N ASN A 123 -8.37 1.93 -21.15
CA ASN A 123 -8.17 0.48 -21.24
C ASN A 123 -6.92 -0.01 -20.50
N GLY A 124 -6.05 0.90 -20.02
CA GLY A 124 -4.82 0.56 -19.31
C GLY A 124 -4.98 0.57 -17.79
N ASN A 125 -3.93 0.12 -17.10
CA ASN A 125 -3.87 0.19 -15.64
C ASN A 125 -3.81 1.66 -15.18
N ASN A 126 -4.74 2.05 -14.31
CA ASN A 126 -4.83 3.40 -13.73
C ASN A 126 -4.23 3.49 -12.32
N GLN A 127 -3.65 2.41 -11.82
CA GLN A 127 -2.95 2.40 -10.55
C GLN A 127 -1.50 2.90 -10.74
N PRO A 128 -0.95 3.65 -9.77
CA PRO A 128 0.44 4.09 -9.84
C PRO A 128 1.39 2.91 -9.73
N LEU A 129 2.61 3.12 -10.22
CA LEU A 129 3.71 2.19 -10.03
C LEU A 129 4.18 2.25 -8.58
N PHE A 130 4.26 1.10 -7.89
CA PHE A 130 4.81 0.99 -6.54
C PHE A 130 6.25 0.49 -6.59
N ILE A 131 7.14 1.17 -5.86
CA ILE A 131 8.56 0.81 -5.74
C ILE A 131 8.92 0.77 -4.26
N LEU A 132 9.37 -0.39 -3.77
CA LEU A 132 9.81 -0.60 -2.39
C LEU A 132 11.33 -0.80 -2.38
N ASP A 133 12.09 0.12 -1.77
CA ASP A 133 13.57 0.06 -1.69
C ASP A 133 14.25 -0.24 -3.04
N GLY A 134 13.66 0.25 -4.15
CA GLY A 134 14.14 0.03 -5.52
C GLY A 134 13.58 -1.21 -6.23
N VAL A 135 12.73 -2.00 -5.58
CA VAL A 135 12.02 -3.14 -6.18
C VAL A 135 10.70 -2.71 -6.78
N TYR A 136 10.43 -3.03 -8.03
CA TYR A 136 9.16 -2.79 -8.69
C TYR A 136 8.14 -3.84 -8.26
N LEU A 137 7.14 -3.41 -7.49
CA LEU A 137 6.16 -4.32 -6.89
C LEU A 137 5.07 -4.74 -7.88
N ASN A 138 4.62 -5.98 -7.75
CA ASN A 138 3.34 -6.41 -8.27
C ASN A 138 2.22 -5.95 -7.33
N ASN A 139 1.28 -5.18 -7.85
CA ASN A 139 0.09 -4.73 -7.13
C ASN A 139 -1.21 -5.13 -7.85
N ASN A 140 -1.15 -6.16 -8.68
CA ASN A 140 -2.35 -6.64 -9.35
C ASN A 140 -3.29 -7.33 -8.35
N GLU A 141 -4.57 -7.12 -8.53
CA GLU A 141 -5.60 -7.93 -7.90
C GLU A 141 -5.57 -9.34 -8.50
N ILE A 142 -5.73 -10.35 -7.66
CA ILE A 142 -5.74 -11.75 -8.08
C ILE A 142 -7.17 -12.26 -7.92
N PRO A 143 -7.88 -12.54 -9.03
CA PRO A 143 -9.24 -13.08 -8.98
C PRO A 143 -9.26 -14.44 -8.28
N SER A 144 -10.21 -14.61 -7.34
CA SER A 144 -10.37 -15.89 -6.63
C SER A 144 -11.05 -16.98 -7.45
N GLY A 145 -11.68 -16.60 -8.56
CA GLY A 145 -12.53 -17.49 -9.33
C GLY A 145 -13.98 -17.55 -8.83
N LEU A 146 -14.34 -16.73 -7.85
CA LEU A 146 -15.70 -16.63 -7.30
C LEU A 146 -16.77 -16.38 -8.39
N ARG A 147 -16.42 -15.65 -9.44
CA ARG A 147 -17.30 -15.41 -10.60
C ARG A 147 -17.82 -16.69 -11.26
N PHE A 148 -17.07 -17.79 -11.23
CA PHE A 148 -17.51 -19.06 -11.81
C PHE A 148 -18.57 -19.74 -10.95
N ALA A 149 -18.51 -19.55 -9.62
CA ALA A 149 -19.54 -20.03 -8.70
C ALA A 149 -20.78 -19.15 -8.70
N SER A 150 -20.62 -17.84 -8.86
CA SER A 150 -21.69 -16.84 -8.73
C SER A 150 -22.38 -16.49 -10.05
N GLY A 151 -21.82 -16.87 -11.21
CA GLY A 151 -22.28 -16.43 -12.53
C GLY A 151 -21.99 -14.96 -12.84
N ALA A 152 -21.27 -14.27 -12.00
CA ALA A 152 -20.99 -12.85 -12.14
C ALA A 152 -20.07 -12.54 -13.34
N ASN A 153 -20.26 -11.37 -13.95
CA ASN A 153 -19.40 -10.90 -15.02
C ASN A 153 -17.97 -10.61 -14.56
N ARG A 154 -17.01 -10.62 -15.50
CA ARG A 154 -15.61 -10.27 -15.23
C ARG A 154 -15.53 -8.90 -14.53
N GLY A 155 -14.80 -8.82 -13.43
CA GLY A 155 -14.55 -7.58 -12.68
C GLY A 155 -15.48 -7.33 -11.50
N SER A 156 -16.38 -8.24 -11.17
CA SER A 156 -17.29 -8.12 -10.03
C SER A 156 -16.77 -8.77 -8.73
N GLU A 157 -15.54 -9.24 -8.70
CA GLU A 157 -14.90 -9.76 -7.48
C GLU A 157 -14.40 -8.59 -6.63
N GLU A 158 -15.33 -7.87 -6.01
CA GLU A 158 -15.08 -6.58 -5.35
C GLU A 158 -14.27 -6.65 -4.05
N ASN A 159 -14.04 -7.85 -3.53
CA ASN A 159 -13.31 -8.06 -2.27
C ASN A 159 -11.87 -8.55 -2.48
N ALA A 160 -11.36 -8.54 -3.71
CA ALA A 160 -9.99 -8.97 -3.97
C ALA A 160 -8.98 -8.06 -3.26
N PRO A 161 -8.09 -8.59 -2.40
CA PRO A 161 -7.03 -7.79 -1.79
C PRO A 161 -6.03 -7.39 -2.87
N ASN A 162 -5.51 -6.17 -2.78
CA ASN A 162 -4.36 -5.77 -3.57
C ASN A 162 -3.06 -6.12 -2.83
N ARG A 163 -1.95 -6.18 -3.56
CA ARG A 163 -0.68 -6.68 -2.99
C ARG A 163 0.09 -5.65 -2.17
N ILE A 164 -0.36 -4.38 -2.12
CA ILE A 164 0.19 -3.37 -1.19
C ILE A 164 -0.33 -3.61 0.24
N ALA A 165 -1.51 -4.21 0.40
CA ALA A 165 -2.04 -4.63 1.69
C ALA A 165 -1.12 -5.64 2.42
N ASP A 166 -0.29 -6.38 1.67
CA ASP A 166 0.69 -7.32 2.24
C ASP A 166 1.79 -6.61 3.08
N LEU A 167 2.06 -5.31 2.82
CA LEU A 167 3.12 -4.57 3.50
C LEU A 167 2.68 -4.07 4.88
N ASP A 168 3.59 -4.13 5.86
CA ASP A 168 3.36 -3.50 7.17
C ASP A 168 3.68 -2.00 7.13
N PRO A 169 2.71 -1.10 7.38
CA PRO A 169 2.96 0.35 7.42
C PRO A 169 4.04 0.76 8.42
N ASN A 170 4.23 -0.02 9.49
CA ASN A 170 5.19 0.30 10.54
C ASN A 170 6.65 0.06 10.14
N ASP A 171 6.90 -0.74 9.11
CA ASP A 171 8.24 -0.95 8.55
C ASP A 171 8.67 0.19 7.62
N ILE A 172 7.77 1.11 7.30
CA ILE A 172 7.99 2.20 6.36
C ILE A 172 8.60 3.41 7.09
N GLU A 173 9.65 3.99 6.53
CA GLU A 173 10.25 5.25 6.99
C GLU A 173 9.53 6.45 6.37
N ASN A 174 9.34 6.40 5.03
CA ASN A 174 8.58 7.41 4.31
C ASN A 174 7.98 6.86 3.01
N ILE A 175 6.99 7.57 2.51
CA ILE A 175 6.38 7.34 1.19
C ILE A 175 6.45 8.63 0.39
N GLU A 176 6.97 8.56 -0.83
CA GLU A 176 7.04 9.67 -1.77
C GLU A 176 6.13 9.41 -2.95
N VAL A 177 5.27 10.36 -3.27
CA VAL A 177 4.29 10.26 -4.35
C VAL A 177 4.63 11.22 -5.47
N LEU A 178 5.10 10.68 -6.59
CA LEU A 178 5.42 11.43 -7.80
C LEU A 178 4.15 11.62 -8.64
N LYS A 179 3.59 12.83 -8.60
CA LYS A 179 2.32 13.16 -9.24
C LYS A 179 2.53 13.78 -10.61
N GLY A 180 2.34 13.03 -11.65
CA GLY A 180 2.36 13.55 -13.02
C GLY A 180 3.60 13.16 -13.81
N ALA A 181 3.50 13.32 -15.14
CA ALA A 181 4.44 12.81 -16.12
C ALA A 181 5.87 13.33 -15.92
N SER A 182 6.04 14.63 -15.64
CA SER A 182 7.37 15.22 -15.47
C SER A 182 8.17 14.66 -14.30
N ALA A 183 7.47 14.27 -13.21
CA ALA A 183 8.09 13.63 -12.05
C ALA A 183 8.36 12.15 -12.32
N ALA A 184 7.43 11.49 -13.00
CA ALA A 184 7.42 10.05 -13.22
C ALA A 184 8.21 9.58 -14.45
N ALA A 185 8.53 10.47 -15.39
CA ALA A 185 9.15 10.13 -16.69
C ALA A 185 10.43 9.28 -16.60
N ILE A 186 11.20 9.43 -15.51
CA ILE A 186 12.43 8.64 -15.30
C ILE A 186 12.16 7.14 -15.07
N TYR A 187 10.91 6.79 -14.70
CA TYR A 187 10.48 5.41 -14.44
C TYR A 187 9.85 4.72 -15.66
N GLY A 188 9.74 5.44 -16.79
CA GLY A 188 9.33 4.89 -18.08
C GLY A 188 7.83 4.67 -18.25
N THR A 189 7.50 3.74 -19.15
CA THR A 189 6.12 3.47 -19.61
C THR A 189 5.15 3.05 -18.52
N ARG A 190 5.61 2.49 -17.41
CA ARG A 190 4.77 2.08 -16.29
C ARG A 190 4.33 3.21 -15.36
N ALA A 191 4.91 4.39 -15.55
CA ALA A 191 4.71 5.53 -14.65
C ALA A 191 3.65 6.52 -15.15
N ASN A 192 2.81 6.16 -16.13
CA ASN A 192 1.77 7.02 -16.68
C ASN A 192 0.74 7.48 -15.63
N ALA A 193 0.39 6.60 -14.68
CA ALA A 193 -0.50 6.89 -13.56
C ALA A 193 0.23 7.47 -12.33
N GLY A 194 1.54 7.79 -12.46
CA GLY A 194 2.40 8.26 -11.38
C GLY A 194 3.19 7.14 -10.69
N VAL A 195 4.00 7.51 -9.69
CA VAL A 195 4.87 6.57 -8.97
C VAL A 195 4.75 6.81 -7.47
N ILE A 196 4.68 5.71 -6.71
CA ILE A 196 4.75 5.70 -5.25
C ILE A 196 6.03 4.99 -4.85
N ILE A 197 6.94 5.73 -4.24
CA ILE A 197 8.22 5.21 -3.75
C ILE A 197 8.10 5.00 -2.25
N ILE A 198 8.33 3.79 -1.82
CA ILE A 198 8.26 3.39 -0.42
C ILE A 198 9.68 3.10 0.05
N THR A 199 10.13 3.83 1.05
CA THR A 199 11.41 3.62 1.72
C THR A 199 11.17 3.02 3.08
N THR A 200 11.88 1.93 3.39
CA THR A 200 11.70 1.22 4.66
C THR A 200 12.73 1.64 5.71
N LYS A 201 12.42 1.38 6.97
CA LYS A 201 13.26 1.70 8.12
C LYS A 201 14.62 1.03 8.02
N LYS A 202 15.65 1.78 8.37
CA LYS A 202 17.06 1.35 8.34
C LYS A 202 17.70 1.42 9.71
N GLY A 203 18.80 0.71 9.89
CA GLY A 203 19.68 0.86 11.05
C GLY A 203 20.37 2.22 11.05
N ARG A 204 20.82 2.63 12.23
CA ARG A 204 21.68 3.79 12.43
C ARG A 204 22.86 3.41 13.30
N ALA A 205 24.01 4.05 13.09
CA ALA A 205 25.16 3.87 13.97
C ALA A 205 24.79 4.28 15.42
N GLY A 206 25.16 3.46 16.39
CA GLY A 206 24.89 3.70 17.79
C GLY A 206 24.46 2.44 18.53
N LYS A 207 23.98 2.62 19.77
CA LYS A 207 23.51 1.50 20.60
C LYS A 207 22.31 0.79 19.95
N THR A 208 22.30 -0.52 20.06
CA THR A 208 21.16 -1.33 19.62
C THR A 208 19.90 -0.93 20.36
N LYS A 209 18.82 -0.68 19.60
CA LYS A 209 17.48 -0.38 20.10
C LYS A 209 16.57 -1.57 19.83
N VAL A 210 15.82 -1.98 20.84
CA VAL A 210 14.78 -3.00 20.74
C VAL A 210 13.45 -2.31 20.99
N SER A 211 12.46 -2.55 20.13
CA SER A 211 11.11 -2.02 20.27
C SER A 211 10.10 -3.16 20.16
N LEU A 212 9.23 -3.27 21.14
CA LEU A 212 8.07 -4.17 21.13
C LEU A 212 6.81 -3.32 21.19
N THR A 213 5.90 -3.54 20.24
CA THR A 213 4.62 -2.86 20.20
C THR A 213 3.51 -3.90 20.13
N GLN A 214 2.49 -3.72 20.96
CA GLN A 214 1.27 -4.52 20.94
C GLN A 214 0.07 -3.59 20.80
N ASN A 215 -0.74 -3.80 19.75
CA ASN A 215 -2.01 -3.10 19.57
C ASN A 215 -3.15 -4.10 19.67
N LEU A 216 -4.17 -3.75 20.45
CA LEU A 216 -5.39 -4.52 20.59
C LEU A 216 -6.58 -3.61 20.28
N GLY A 217 -7.54 -4.13 19.56
CA GLY A 217 -8.73 -3.39 19.17
C GLY A 217 -9.85 -4.32 18.74
N PHE A 218 -10.91 -3.72 18.26
CA PHE A 218 -12.01 -4.45 17.63
C PHE A 218 -12.63 -3.62 16.52
N ALA A 219 -13.22 -4.31 15.53
CA ALA A 219 -14.01 -3.73 14.46
C ALA A 219 -15.49 -4.04 14.68
N GLU A 220 -16.34 -3.05 14.44
CA GLU A 220 -17.79 -3.22 14.43
C GLU A 220 -18.38 -2.41 13.28
N ILE A 221 -19.60 -2.77 12.87
CA ILE A 221 -20.32 -2.02 11.84
C ILE A 221 -20.60 -0.60 12.33
N SER A 222 -20.17 0.40 11.55
CA SER A 222 -20.31 1.82 11.92
C SER A 222 -21.71 2.38 11.65
N ASN A 223 -22.35 1.93 10.56
CA ASN A 223 -23.65 2.42 10.14
C ASN A 223 -24.53 1.23 9.73
N ARG A 224 -25.53 0.95 10.54
CA ARG A 224 -26.56 -0.03 10.21
C ARG A 224 -27.66 0.63 9.40
N LEU A 225 -28.19 -0.07 8.41
CA LEU A 225 -29.41 0.33 7.71
C LEU A 225 -30.64 0.19 8.63
N GLY A 226 -30.59 -0.82 9.51
CA GLY A 226 -31.64 -1.17 10.43
C GLY A 226 -32.82 -1.89 9.80
N MET A 227 -33.61 -2.50 10.62
CA MET A 227 -34.83 -3.19 10.20
C MET A 227 -36.00 -2.20 10.15
N ARG A 228 -36.77 -2.24 9.06
CA ARG A 228 -38.01 -1.46 8.95
C ARG A 228 -39.00 -1.89 10.02
N ASP A 229 -39.71 -0.92 10.61
CA ASP A 229 -40.84 -1.17 11.51
C ASP A 229 -42.04 -1.71 10.72
N TRP A 230 -42.17 -3.03 10.72
CA TRP A 230 -43.25 -3.73 10.03
C TRP A 230 -44.49 -3.84 10.91
N THR A 231 -45.66 -3.56 10.34
CA THR A 231 -46.98 -3.80 10.92
C THR A 231 -47.78 -4.73 10.01
N ALA A 232 -48.78 -5.40 10.53
CA ALA A 232 -49.63 -6.28 9.73
C ALA A 232 -50.21 -5.56 8.51
N SER A 233 -50.62 -4.30 8.67
CA SER A 233 -51.13 -3.47 7.55
C SER A 233 -50.05 -3.15 6.51
N SER A 234 -48.83 -2.84 6.92
CA SER A 234 -47.73 -2.59 5.97
C SER A 234 -47.27 -3.86 5.25
N VAL A 235 -47.33 -5.02 5.92
CA VAL A 235 -47.06 -6.33 5.32
C VAL A 235 -48.13 -6.69 4.31
N GLU A 236 -49.39 -6.46 4.62
CA GLU A 236 -50.52 -6.72 3.71
C GLU A 236 -50.41 -5.86 2.44
N ALA A 237 -50.14 -4.57 2.63
CA ALA A 237 -49.99 -3.63 1.52
C ALA A 237 -48.80 -3.97 0.59
N ALA A 238 -47.71 -4.49 1.14
CA ALA A 238 -46.48 -4.80 0.38
C ALA A 238 -46.51 -6.22 -0.23
N PHE A 239 -47.08 -7.20 0.47
CA PHE A 239 -46.89 -8.62 0.15
C PHE A 239 -48.19 -9.44 0.16
N GLY A 240 -49.30 -8.84 0.54
CA GLY A 240 -50.64 -9.48 0.55
C GLY A 240 -50.97 -10.25 1.85
N ALA A 241 -52.22 -10.63 1.98
CA ALA A 241 -52.79 -11.21 3.20
C ALA A 241 -52.13 -12.54 3.65
N ASN A 242 -51.62 -13.34 2.73
CA ASN A 242 -50.93 -14.59 3.08
C ASN A 242 -49.62 -14.37 3.86
N GLU A 243 -48.93 -13.27 3.61
CA GLU A 243 -47.71 -12.91 4.34
C GLU A 243 -48.02 -12.35 5.73
N VAL A 244 -49.20 -11.73 5.93
CA VAL A 244 -49.68 -11.29 7.25
C VAL A 244 -49.80 -12.46 8.23
N VAL A 245 -50.25 -13.61 7.74
CA VAL A 245 -50.37 -14.83 8.57
C VAL A 245 -48.96 -15.26 9.05
N LYS A 246 -47.96 -15.27 8.15
CA LYS A 246 -46.59 -15.62 8.53
C LYS A 246 -45.98 -14.60 9.47
N PHE A 247 -46.20 -13.30 9.22
CA PHE A 247 -45.78 -12.22 10.08
C PHE A 247 -46.35 -12.35 11.51
N ASN A 248 -47.67 -12.55 11.65
CA ASN A 248 -48.33 -12.69 12.94
C ASN A 248 -47.84 -13.94 13.68
N ASN A 249 -47.60 -15.04 12.96
CA ASN A 249 -47.03 -16.26 13.55
C ASN A 249 -45.62 -16.02 14.09
N ALA A 250 -44.77 -15.28 13.34
CA ALA A 250 -43.45 -14.93 13.82
C ALA A 250 -43.48 -14.03 15.04
N ILE A 251 -44.33 -12.98 15.06
CA ILE A 251 -44.50 -12.10 16.23
C ILE A 251 -44.92 -12.88 17.48
N SER A 252 -45.79 -13.90 17.32
CA SER A 252 -46.27 -14.69 18.46
C SER A 252 -45.29 -15.79 18.90
N SER A 253 -44.26 -16.10 18.14
CA SER A 253 -43.35 -17.22 18.42
C SER A 253 -41.89 -16.79 18.57
N THR A 254 -41.22 -16.43 17.47
CA THR A 254 -39.78 -16.16 17.39
C THR A 254 -39.43 -14.68 17.45
N GLY A 255 -40.40 -13.79 17.22
CA GLY A 255 -40.16 -12.39 16.93
C GLY A 255 -39.67 -12.17 15.50
N LEU A 256 -39.35 -10.91 15.19
CA LEU A 256 -38.70 -10.55 13.91
C LEU A 256 -37.19 -10.75 14.04
N ILE A 257 -36.58 -11.27 13.00
CA ILE A 257 -35.14 -11.57 12.97
C ILE A 257 -34.44 -10.40 12.25
N ASP A 258 -33.45 -9.80 12.91
CA ASP A 258 -32.56 -8.81 12.31
C ASP A 258 -31.43 -9.52 11.57
N TYR A 259 -31.64 -9.78 10.29
CA TYR A 259 -30.64 -10.44 9.45
C TYR A 259 -29.42 -9.58 9.16
N GLU A 260 -29.52 -8.24 9.26
CA GLU A 260 -28.34 -7.38 9.17
C GLU A 260 -27.42 -7.62 10.36
N ASP A 261 -27.96 -7.71 11.57
CA ASP A 261 -27.18 -8.03 12.77
C ASP A 261 -26.61 -9.44 12.74
N GLU A 262 -27.37 -10.40 12.24
CA GLU A 262 -26.90 -11.79 12.10
C GLU A 262 -25.71 -11.93 11.17
N ILE A 263 -25.63 -11.13 10.10
CA ILE A 263 -24.53 -11.18 9.12
C ILE A 263 -23.39 -10.25 9.54
N TYR A 264 -23.68 -8.98 9.86
CA TYR A 264 -22.67 -7.93 10.07
C TYR A 264 -22.47 -7.54 11.55
N GLY A 265 -23.15 -8.19 12.48
CA GLY A 265 -23.12 -7.83 13.90
C GLY A 265 -21.96 -8.41 14.69
N ASN A 266 -21.03 -9.14 14.07
CA ASN A 266 -19.86 -9.65 14.77
C ASN A 266 -18.93 -8.50 15.19
N LYS A 267 -18.37 -8.61 16.41
CA LYS A 267 -17.30 -7.72 16.89
C LYS A 267 -15.98 -8.42 16.69
N GLY A 268 -15.33 -8.12 15.56
CA GLY A 268 -14.07 -8.73 15.19
C GLY A 268 -12.90 -8.22 16.02
N LEU A 269 -12.17 -9.10 16.65
CA LEU A 269 -10.97 -8.76 17.42
C LEU A 269 -9.82 -8.43 16.47
N ILE A 270 -8.96 -7.48 16.86
CA ILE A 270 -7.76 -7.10 16.16
C ILE A 270 -6.59 -7.17 17.13
N SER A 271 -5.58 -7.95 16.78
CA SER A 271 -4.31 -8.06 17.51
C SER A 271 -3.15 -7.82 16.54
N ASP A 272 -2.23 -6.93 16.89
CA ASP A 272 -1.08 -6.59 16.05
C ASP A 272 0.17 -6.47 16.94
N THR A 273 1.06 -7.46 16.83
CA THR A 273 2.30 -7.57 17.61
C THR A 273 3.50 -7.31 16.72
N LYS A 274 4.39 -6.44 17.15
CA LYS A 274 5.58 -6.04 16.39
C LYS A 274 6.80 -6.02 17.29
N LEU A 275 7.88 -6.64 16.82
CA LEU A 275 9.19 -6.61 17.45
C LEU A 275 10.21 -6.11 16.43
N SER A 276 11.01 -5.13 16.80
CA SER A 276 12.12 -4.69 15.96
C SER A 276 13.40 -4.49 16.74
N VAL A 277 14.51 -4.73 16.07
CA VAL A 277 15.86 -4.52 16.57
C VAL A 277 16.63 -3.73 15.52
N SER A 278 17.20 -2.60 15.91
CA SER A 278 17.99 -1.78 15.01
C SER A 278 19.24 -1.26 15.70
N GLY A 279 20.32 -1.06 14.94
CA GLY A 279 21.58 -0.59 15.49
C GLY A 279 22.70 -0.66 14.46
N GLY A 280 23.92 -0.60 14.95
CA GLY A 280 25.10 -0.77 14.12
C GLY A 280 26.24 0.15 14.51
N ASN A 281 27.23 0.20 13.65
CA ASN A 281 28.39 1.08 13.74
C ASN A 281 28.63 1.81 12.42
N ASP A 282 29.76 2.51 12.28
CA ASP A 282 30.08 3.27 11.06
C ASP A 282 30.28 2.40 9.81
N LYS A 283 30.52 1.09 9.99
CA LYS A 283 30.69 0.14 8.88
C LYS A 283 29.43 -0.64 8.54
N THR A 284 28.69 -1.07 9.57
CA THR A 284 27.52 -1.91 9.37
C THR A 284 26.35 -1.38 10.19
N GLN A 285 25.23 -1.16 9.55
CA GLN A 285 23.97 -0.75 10.15
C GLN A 285 22.90 -1.76 9.78
N PHE A 286 22.02 -2.09 10.70
CA PHE A 286 20.99 -3.08 10.48
C PHE A 286 19.66 -2.70 11.13
N TYR A 287 18.59 -3.12 10.50
CA TYR A 287 17.23 -3.14 11.03
C TYR A 287 16.64 -4.53 10.77
N VAL A 288 16.11 -5.16 11.80
CA VAL A 288 15.35 -6.41 11.70
C VAL A 288 14.03 -6.19 12.40
N GLY A 289 12.94 -6.44 11.69
CA GLY A 289 11.57 -6.33 12.20
C GLY A 289 10.81 -7.62 11.94
N THR A 290 9.93 -7.99 12.86
CA THR A 290 8.92 -9.03 12.65
C THR A 290 7.58 -8.53 13.15
N SER A 291 6.52 -8.87 12.44
CA SER A 291 5.16 -8.55 12.86
C SER A 291 4.21 -9.72 12.65
N TYR A 292 3.23 -9.81 13.54
CA TYR A 292 2.08 -10.70 13.38
C TYR A 292 0.82 -9.89 13.65
N ARG A 293 -0.08 -9.89 12.68
CA ARG A 293 -1.41 -9.29 12.75
C ARG A 293 -2.45 -10.37 12.58
N ASP A 294 -3.44 -10.37 13.46
CA ASP A 294 -4.64 -11.18 13.40
C ASP A 294 -5.84 -10.23 13.51
N GLU A 295 -6.72 -10.27 12.52
CA GLU A 295 -7.88 -9.40 12.41
C GLU A 295 -9.12 -10.22 12.04
N GLU A 296 -10.08 -10.29 12.94
CA GLU A 296 -11.40 -10.84 12.66
C GLU A 296 -12.31 -9.81 12.00
N GLY A 297 -13.17 -10.26 11.10
CA GLY A 297 -14.14 -9.40 10.42
C GLY A 297 -15.44 -9.19 11.21
N ILE A 298 -16.22 -8.20 10.76
CA ILE A 298 -17.59 -7.96 11.27
C ILE A 298 -18.59 -9.01 10.79
N ILE A 299 -18.20 -9.88 9.86
CA ILE A 299 -18.93 -11.07 9.44
C ILE A 299 -18.23 -12.28 10.07
N LYS A 300 -18.97 -13.16 10.71
CA LYS A 300 -18.41 -14.38 11.31
C LYS A 300 -17.61 -15.19 10.29
N TYR A 301 -16.50 -15.77 10.73
CA TYR A 301 -15.58 -16.61 9.93
C TYR A 301 -14.79 -15.86 8.86
N THR A 302 -14.89 -14.54 8.79
CA THR A 302 -14.00 -13.72 7.97
C THR A 302 -12.84 -13.18 8.79
N GLY A 303 -11.68 -12.96 8.17
CA GLY A 303 -10.51 -12.46 8.87
C GLY A 303 -9.31 -12.27 7.95
N PHE A 304 -8.25 -11.72 8.51
CA PHE A 304 -6.99 -11.50 7.85
C PHE A 304 -5.84 -11.72 8.83
N ASP A 305 -4.98 -12.67 8.50
CA ASP A 305 -3.75 -12.97 9.23
C ASP A 305 -2.55 -12.55 8.38
N ARG A 306 -1.55 -11.88 9.00
CA ARG A 306 -0.30 -11.55 8.32
C ARG A 306 0.88 -11.74 9.25
N PHE A 307 1.83 -12.55 8.84
CA PHE A 307 3.16 -12.66 9.43
C PHE A 307 4.19 -12.04 8.48
N SER A 308 5.09 -11.20 8.99
CA SER A 308 6.17 -10.66 8.18
C SER A 308 7.50 -10.62 8.93
N VAL A 309 8.58 -10.79 8.17
CA VAL A 309 9.96 -10.63 8.65
C VAL A 309 10.70 -9.74 7.65
N ARG A 310 11.26 -8.64 8.15
CA ARG A 310 12.09 -7.71 7.39
C ARG A 310 13.51 -7.67 7.94
N ALA A 311 14.49 -7.62 7.02
CA ALA A 311 15.89 -7.41 7.37
C ALA A 311 16.52 -6.41 6.38
N ASN A 312 17.00 -5.29 6.88
CA ASN A 312 17.72 -4.27 6.13
C ASN A 312 19.14 -4.15 6.68
N ILE A 313 20.12 -4.24 5.79
CA ILE A 313 21.54 -4.16 6.15
C ILE A 313 22.24 -3.22 5.17
N ASP A 314 22.88 -2.19 5.69
CA ASP A 314 23.80 -1.32 4.98
C ASP A 314 25.22 -1.59 5.48
N HIS A 315 26.14 -1.96 4.56
CA HIS A 315 27.52 -2.32 4.91
C HIS A 315 28.54 -1.60 4.03
N LYS A 316 29.45 -0.85 4.65
CA LYS A 316 30.61 -0.26 4.00
C LYS A 316 31.73 -1.28 3.89
N ILE A 317 31.86 -1.92 2.76
CA ILE A 317 32.92 -2.91 2.49
C ILE A 317 34.28 -2.21 2.53
N SER A 318 34.35 -0.99 1.94
CA SER A 318 35.53 -0.13 1.93
C SER A 318 35.09 1.33 1.75
N ASN A 319 36.04 2.26 1.69
CA ASN A 319 35.73 3.66 1.34
C ASN A 319 35.14 3.82 -0.06
N THR A 320 35.39 2.84 -0.95
CA THR A 320 34.93 2.85 -2.33
C THR A 320 33.62 2.10 -2.53
N PHE A 321 33.39 1.01 -1.79
CA PHE A 321 32.26 0.09 -1.99
C PHE A 321 31.32 0.07 -0.79
N GLU A 322 30.04 0.30 -1.06
CA GLU A 322 28.93 0.19 -0.09
C GLU A 322 27.89 -0.79 -0.63
N LEU A 323 27.50 -1.77 0.17
CA LEU A 323 26.46 -2.75 -0.13
C LEU A 323 25.24 -2.49 0.75
N SER A 324 24.08 -2.42 0.14
CA SER A 324 22.78 -2.39 0.83
C SER A 324 21.94 -3.61 0.45
N SER A 325 21.33 -4.24 1.41
CA SER A 325 20.37 -5.34 1.20
C SER A 325 19.09 -5.06 1.96
N SER A 326 17.95 -5.25 1.33
CA SER A 326 16.62 -5.18 1.94
C SER A 326 15.86 -6.45 1.57
N SER A 327 15.46 -7.21 2.58
CA SER A 327 14.69 -8.45 2.43
C SER A 327 13.40 -8.35 3.20
N ASN A 328 12.28 -8.75 2.61
CA ASN A 328 10.99 -8.83 3.28
C ASN A 328 10.30 -10.15 2.88
N PHE A 329 10.06 -11.00 3.85
CA PHE A 329 9.23 -12.20 3.69
C PHE A 329 7.87 -11.93 4.34
N ILE A 330 6.79 -12.29 3.64
CA ILE A 330 5.42 -12.08 4.07
C ILE A 330 4.64 -13.36 3.81
N GLN A 331 3.89 -13.78 4.82
CA GLN A 331 2.85 -14.78 4.71
C GLN A 331 1.53 -14.14 5.14
N GLY A 332 0.51 -14.21 4.28
CA GLY A 332 -0.80 -13.65 4.55
C GLY A 332 -1.91 -14.63 4.21
N GLN A 333 -2.97 -14.64 4.99
CA GLN A 333 -4.19 -15.39 4.73
C GLN A 333 -5.39 -14.45 4.88
N SER A 334 -6.27 -14.43 3.87
CA SER A 334 -7.54 -13.71 3.92
C SER A 334 -8.69 -14.69 3.80
N ARG A 335 -9.55 -14.72 4.80
CA ARG A 335 -10.84 -15.41 4.75
C ARG A 335 -11.89 -14.38 4.39
N ARG A 336 -12.28 -14.37 3.12
CA ARG A 336 -13.13 -13.36 2.53
C ARG A 336 -14.60 -13.75 2.62
N SER A 337 -15.46 -12.77 2.40
CA SER A 337 -16.89 -12.89 2.42
C SER A 337 -17.49 -12.76 1.01
N PHE A 338 -18.81 -12.81 0.92
CA PHE A 338 -19.62 -12.70 -0.30
C PHE A 338 -20.39 -11.37 -0.27
N THR A 339 -19.68 -10.25 -0.32
CA THR A 339 -20.24 -8.89 -0.21
C THR A 339 -20.28 -8.14 -1.54
N GLY A 340 -19.79 -8.75 -2.61
CA GLY A 340 -19.78 -8.19 -3.96
C GLY A 340 -21.05 -8.49 -4.75
N ASN A 341 -20.91 -8.54 -6.09
CA ASN A 341 -22.02 -8.72 -7.03
C ASN A 341 -22.25 -10.20 -7.40
N GLU A 342 -22.30 -11.09 -6.42
CA GLU A 342 -22.53 -12.53 -6.57
C GLU A 342 -24.02 -12.89 -6.50
N ASN A 343 -24.87 -12.08 -7.13
CA ASN A 343 -26.33 -12.17 -7.01
C ASN A 343 -26.93 -13.33 -7.79
N GLU A 344 -26.40 -13.70 -8.95
CA GLU A 344 -26.95 -14.78 -9.79
C GLU A 344 -26.86 -16.14 -9.10
N GLY A 345 -25.77 -16.40 -8.39
CA GLY A 345 -25.59 -17.61 -7.59
C GLY A 345 -26.20 -17.56 -6.18
N GLY A 346 -26.95 -16.51 -5.83
CA GLY A 346 -27.55 -16.36 -4.49
C GLY A 346 -26.53 -16.26 -3.35
N LEU A 347 -25.30 -15.87 -3.62
CA LEU A 347 -24.21 -15.80 -2.67
C LEU A 347 -24.04 -14.40 -2.04
N SER A 348 -24.39 -13.33 -2.75
CA SER A 348 -24.22 -11.96 -2.26
C SER A 348 -25.16 -11.63 -1.10
N TYR A 349 -24.59 -11.19 0.03
CA TYR A 349 -25.37 -10.78 1.19
C TYR A 349 -26.24 -9.55 0.89
N GLY A 350 -25.76 -8.59 0.12
CA GLY A 350 -26.49 -7.38 -0.22
C GLY A 350 -27.83 -7.69 -0.89
N TYR A 351 -27.81 -8.57 -1.89
CA TYR A 351 -29.03 -9.03 -2.56
C TYR A 351 -29.88 -9.94 -1.70
N THR A 352 -29.27 -10.93 -1.05
CA THR A 352 -30.00 -11.89 -0.23
C THR A 352 -30.75 -11.20 0.91
N LEU A 353 -30.12 -10.25 1.61
CA LEU A 353 -30.75 -9.50 2.69
C LEU A 353 -31.88 -8.59 2.19
N ALA A 354 -31.73 -7.98 1.01
CA ALA A 354 -32.77 -7.11 0.44
C ALA A 354 -34.09 -7.85 0.18
N PHE A 355 -34.03 -9.15 -0.11
CA PHE A 355 -35.20 -10.00 -0.34
C PHE A 355 -35.60 -10.88 0.85
N THR A 356 -34.80 -10.90 1.91
CA THR A 356 -35.08 -11.72 3.10
C THR A 356 -36.03 -10.98 4.04
N ARG A 357 -37.18 -11.58 4.29
CA ARG A 357 -38.20 -11.00 5.19
C ARG A 357 -37.90 -11.34 6.64
N PRO A 358 -37.99 -10.38 7.58
CA PRO A 358 -37.63 -10.58 8.99
C PRO A 358 -38.46 -11.64 9.71
N TRP A 359 -39.63 -11.99 9.20
CA TRP A 359 -40.54 -13.02 9.78
C TRP A 359 -40.34 -14.42 9.21
N ILE A 360 -39.39 -14.63 8.32
CA ILE A 360 -39.02 -15.95 7.80
C ILE A 360 -37.84 -16.47 8.60
N ASN A 361 -37.98 -17.63 9.23
CA ASN A 361 -36.87 -18.25 9.97
C ASN A 361 -35.97 -19.02 9.01
N LEU A 362 -34.71 -18.56 8.88
CA LEU A 362 -33.67 -19.15 8.02
C LEU A 362 -32.57 -19.85 8.82
N TYR A 363 -32.71 -19.96 10.16
CA TYR A 363 -31.77 -20.71 10.96
C TYR A 363 -31.81 -22.20 10.66
N PRO A 364 -30.72 -22.93 10.87
CA PRO A 364 -30.69 -24.38 10.68
C PRO A 364 -31.63 -25.06 11.70
N ASP A 365 -32.15 -26.20 11.29
CA ASP A 365 -32.88 -27.09 12.19
C ASP A 365 -31.96 -27.82 13.21
N SER A 366 -32.49 -28.63 14.09
CA SER A 366 -31.73 -29.39 15.08
C SER A 366 -30.75 -30.40 14.48
N SER A 367 -30.88 -30.72 13.20
CA SER A 367 -29.98 -31.60 12.44
C SER A 367 -28.94 -30.82 11.65
N GLY A 368 -28.96 -29.48 11.73
CA GLY A 368 -28.03 -28.60 11.02
C GLY A 368 -28.40 -28.31 9.58
N ASN A 369 -29.63 -28.66 9.14
CA ASN A 369 -30.10 -28.35 7.80
C ASN A 369 -30.66 -26.94 7.72
N TYR A 370 -30.25 -26.17 6.75
CA TYR A 370 -30.74 -24.82 6.52
C TYR A 370 -31.96 -24.83 5.60
N PRO A 371 -33.04 -24.12 5.97
CA PRO A 371 -34.21 -24.00 5.10
C PRO A 371 -33.87 -23.11 3.91
N ASN A 372 -34.54 -23.35 2.79
CA ASN A 372 -34.50 -22.47 1.65
C ASN A 372 -35.15 -21.12 1.97
N ASN A 373 -34.58 -20.04 1.46
CA ASN A 373 -35.20 -18.72 1.49
C ASN A 373 -36.34 -18.70 0.44
N PRO A 374 -37.62 -18.56 0.88
CA PRO A 374 -38.73 -18.61 -0.06
C PRO A 374 -38.86 -17.35 -0.93
N ASN A 375 -38.13 -16.30 -0.63
CA ASN A 375 -38.24 -15.01 -1.30
C ASN A 375 -37.07 -14.69 -2.23
N TYR A 376 -35.97 -15.44 -2.11
CA TYR A 376 -34.78 -15.26 -2.91
C TYR A 376 -33.99 -16.57 -3.02
N ALA A 377 -33.06 -16.61 -3.99
CA ALA A 377 -32.33 -17.81 -4.33
C ALA A 377 -31.27 -18.25 -3.30
N GLY A 378 -31.04 -17.51 -2.21
CA GLY A 378 -30.02 -17.84 -1.22
C GLY A 378 -30.47 -17.64 0.23
N ASN A 379 -29.97 -18.50 1.11
CA ASN A 379 -30.06 -18.33 2.56
C ASN A 379 -28.75 -17.69 3.06
N PRO A 380 -28.77 -16.44 3.57
CA PRO A 380 -27.55 -15.74 3.96
C PRO A 380 -26.80 -16.43 5.11
N LEU A 381 -27.50 -17.09 6.04
CA LEU A 381 -26.88 -17.81 7.14
C LEU A 381 -26.16 -19.07 6.63
N PHE A 382 -26.73 -19.77 5.65
CA PHE A 382 -26.07 -20.90 5.01
C PHE A 382 -24.78 -20.48 4.30
N VAL A 383 -24.82 -19.40 3.53
CA VAL A 383 -23.66 -18.88 2.81
C VAL A 383 -22.56 -18.50 3.82
N ARG A 384 -22.89 -17.75 4.87
CA ARG A 384 -21.94 -17.36 5.92
C ARG A 384 -21.26 -18.55 6.57
N ASP A 385 -22.03 -19.61 6.89
CA ASP A 385 -21.56 -20.70 7.74
C ASP A 385 -20.91 -21.85 6.93
N LYS A 386 -21.21 -21.98 5.64
CA LYS A 386 -20.84 -23.14 4.82
C LYS A 386 -20.00 -22.81 3.60
N ALA A 387 -20.18 -21.67 2.97
CA ALA A 387 -19.40 -21.28 1.80
C ALA A 387 -18.04 -20.69 2.22
N ARG A 388 -17.03 -20.78 1.35
CA ARG A 388 -15.69 -20.26 1.57
C ARG A 388 -15.17 -19.47 0.38
N ASN A 389 -14.35 -18.45 0.67
CA ASN A 389 -13.64 -17.63 -0.30
C ASN A 389 -12.32 -17.18 0.32
N ASP A 390 -11.30 -18.02 0.22
CA ASP A 390 -10.02 -17.86 0.90
C ASP A 390 -8.91 -17.44 -0.09
N ASP A 391 -7.89 -16.72 0.41
CA ASP A 391 -6.75 -16.22 -0.35
C ASP A 391 -5.49 -16.32 0.53
N ASP A 392 -4.54 -17.15 0.14
CA ASP A 392 -3.28 -17.40 0.84
C ASP A 392 -2.11 -16.87 0.03
N ASN A 393 -1.20 -16.14 0.66
CA ASN A 393 -0.06 -15.50 0.02
C ASN A 393 1.24 -15.82 0.72
N ASN A 394 2.25 -16.15 -0.07
CA ASN A 394 3.64 -16.20 0.35
C ASN A 394 4.44 -15.28 -0.58
N ARG A 395 5.09 -14.25 -0.03
CA ARG A 395 5.78 -13.23 -0.81
C ARG A 395 7.19 -13.01 -0.30
N LEU A 396 8.14 -12.92 -1.22
CA LEU A 396 9.51 -12.51 -0.95
C LEU A 396 9.85 -11.28 -1.79
N ILE A 397 10.21 -10.18 -1.12
CA ILE A 397 10.70 -8.98 -1.76
C ILE A 397 12.17 -8.80 -1.36
N GLN A 398 13.07 -8.79 -2.35
CA GLN A 398 14.51 -8.69 -2.14
C GLN A 398 15.09 -7.57 -2.97
N SER A 399 15.86 -6.67 -2.34
CA SER A 399 16.68 -5.65 -2.99
C SER A 399 18.14 -5.84 -2.64
N LEU A 400 19.00 -5.71 -3.65
CA LEU A 400 20.46 -5.61 -3.47
C LEU A 400 20.94 -4.37 -4.21
N LYS A 401 21.75 -3.55 -3.54
CA LYS A 401 22.32 -2.33 -4.12
C LYS A 401 23.80 -2.23 -3.77
N LEU A 402 24.64 -2.17 -4.80
CA LEU A 402 26.08 -1.89 -4.68
C LEU A 402 26.34 -0.45 -5.18
N THR A 403 26.89 0.37 -4.33
CA THR A 403 27.34 1.73 -4.68
C THR A 403 28.87 1.77 -4.71
N THR A 404 29.40 2.20 -5.84
CA THR A 404 30.84 2.36 -6.05
C THR A 404 31.16 3.86 -6.16
N LYS A 405 31.98 4.40 -5.25
CA LYS A 405 32.50 5.77 -5.31
C LYS A 405 33.75 5.78 -6.21
N ILE A 406 33.64 6.38 -7.39
CA ILE A 406 34.75 6.45 -8.37
C ILE A 406 35.57 7.71 -8.15
N ILE A 407 34.89 8.85 -7.93
CA ILE A 407 35.50 10.13 -7.57
C ILE A 407 34.78 10.61 -6.32
N ASP A 408 35.55 10.99 -5.32
CA ASP A 408 35.03 11.56 -4.05
C ASP A 408 35.94 12.71 -3.63
N SER A 409 35.77 13.86 -4.26
CA SER A 409 36.50 15.09 -3.98
C SER A 409 35.54 16.19 -3.54
N ALA A 410 36.08 17.31 -3.05
CA ALA A 410 35.28 18.45 -2.63
C ALA A 410 34.43 19.04 -3.75
N LYS A 411 34.91 19.02 -5.00
CA LYS A 411 34.23 19.61 -6.16
C LYS A 411 33.52 18.59 -7.04
N ASP A 412 34.00 17.34 -7.10
CA ASP A 412 33.50 16.31 -8.00
C ASP A 412 33.23 15.00 -7.23
N ARG A 413 32.03 14.46 -7.38
CA ARG A 413 31.62 13.15 -6.80
C ARG A 413 30.97 12.33 -7.90
N LEU A 414 31.64 11.24 -8.31
CA LEU A 414 31.12 10.29 -9.27
C LEU A 414 30.85 8.96 -8.58
N ARG A 415 29.61 8.52 -8.67
CA ARG A 415 29.16 7.22 -8.13
C ARG A 415 28.54 6.38 -9.21
N MET A 416 28.84 5.07 -9.19
CA MET A 416 28.10 4.07 -9.94
C MET A 416 27.24 3.27 -8.98
N ILE A 417 25.97 3.06 -9.32
CA ILE A 417 24.98 2.32 -8.53
C ILE A 417 24.48 1.15 -9.40
N TRP A 418 24.62 -0.04 -8.86
CA TRP A 418 24.07 -1.28 -9.41
C TRP A 418 23.03 -1.79 -8.45
N SER A 419 21.79 -1.94 -8.90
CA SER A 419 20.75 -2.50 -8.06
C SER A 419 19.98 -3.60 -8.78
N GLY A 420 19.63 -4.64 -8.02
CA GLY A 420 18.77 -5.72 -8.44
C GLY A 420 17.60 -5.86 -7.46
N GLY A 421 16.41 -6.06 -7.98
CA GLY A 421 15.18 -6.27 -7.23
C GLY A 421 14.48 -7.55 -7.67
N LEU A 422 13.88 -8.25 -6.71
CA LEU A 422 13.00 -9.38 -6.91
C LEU A 422 11.74 -9.17 -6.07
N ASP A 423 10.58 -9.31 -6.69
CA ASP A 423 9.29 -9.47 -6.03
C ASP A 423 8.69 -10.81 -6.50
N PHE A 424 8.73 -11.81 -5.63
CA PHE A 424 8.17 -13.13 -5.86
C PHE A 424 6.93 -13.32 -5.01
N LEU A 425 5.82 -13.65 -5.63
CA LEU A 425 4.54 -13.92 -4.99
C LEU A 425 4.01 -15.28 -5.45
N ALA A 426 3.80 -16.18 -4.49
CA ALA A 426 3.03 -17.39 -4.64
C ALA A 426 1.68 -17.20 -3.93
N ASN A 427 0.60 -17.31 -4.69
CA ASN A 427 -0.76 -17.12 -4.20
C ASN A 427 -1.60 -18.35 -4.46
N GLU A 428 -2.41 -18.74 -3.49
CA GLU A 428 -3.43 -19.78 -3.63
C GLU A 428 -4.80 -19.20 -3.27
N THR A 429 -5.79 -19.42 -4.13
CA THR A 429 -7.18 -19.05 -3.87
C THR A 429 -8.04 -20.29 -3.77
N TYR A 430 -9.02 -20.27 -2.86
CA TYR A 430 -9.94 -21.36 -2.65
C TYR A 430 -11.37 -20.84 -2.53
N VAL A 431 -12.25 -21.28 -3.42
CA VAL A 431 -13.68 -20.99 -3.38
C VAL A 431 -14.44 -22.30 -3.24
N TYR A 432 -15.34 -22.36 -2.27
CA TYR A 432 -16.21 -23.52 -2.06
C TYR A 432 -17.65 -23.08 -1.84
N VAL A 433 -18.55 -23.65 -2.62
CA VAL A 433 -20.00 -23.55 -2.46
C VAL A 433 -20.54 -24.96 -2.36
N PRO A 434 -21.17 -25.32 -1.21
CA PRO A 434 -21.70 -26.68 -1.03
C PRO A 434 -22.78 -27.06 -2.03
N GLU A 435 -22.90 -28.36 -2.30
CA GLU A 435 -23.89 -28.96 -3.22
C GLU A 435 -25.34 -28.70 -2.83
N ASN A 436 -25.61 -28.53 -1.53
CA ASN A 436 -26.95 -28.24 -1.00
C ASN A 436 -27.27 -26.74 -0.88
N HIS A 437 -26.43 -25.87 -1.49
CA HIS A 437 -26.79 -24.46 -1.63
C HIS A 437 -28.07 -24.32 -2.48
N GLN A 438 -29.00 -23.49 -2.04
CA GLN A 438 -30.31 -23.31 -2.66
C GLN A 438 -30.22 -22.87 -4.13
N ALA A 439 -29.32 -21.92 -4.43
CA ALA A 439 -29.07 -21.45 -5.78
C ALA A 439 -27.78 -22.08 -6.32
N GLN A 440 -27.88 -22.69 -7.50
CA GLN A 440 -26.72 -23.26 -8.19
C GLN A 440 -26.59 -22.60 -9.55
N ASN A 441 -25.44 -22.05 -9.86
CA ASN A 441 -25.19 -21.44 -11.15
C ASN A 441 -25.21 -22.50 -12.26
N GLY A 442 -26.00 -22.29 -13.30
CA GLY A 442 -26.05 -23.19 -14.45
C GLY A 442 -26.51 -24.62 -14.16
N GLY A 443 -27.12 -24.89 -12.98
CA GLY A 443 -27.50 -26.24 -12.54
C GLY A 443 -26.35 -27.03 -11.92
N ASP A 444 -25.27 -26.36 -11.57
CA ASP A 444 -24.15 -26.94 -10.83
C ASP A 444 -24.64 -27.49 -9.47
N ASN A 445 -24.13 -28.65 -9.08
CA ASN A 445 -24.40 -29.24 -7.79
C ASN A 445 -23.16 -29.06 -6.90
N GLY A 446 -22.99 -27.87 -6.34
CA GLY A 446 -21.80 -27.41 -5.66
C GLY A 446 -20.68 -26.94 -6.59
N PHE A 447 -19.75 -26.18 -6.02
CA PHE A 447 -18.61 -25.63 -6.73
C PHE A 447 -17.35 -25.67 -5.86
N ILE A 448 -16.24 -26.05 -6.45
CA ILE A 448 -14.88 -25.88 -5.88
C ILE A 448 -14.02 -25.18 -6.94
N GLY A 449 -13.40 -24.07 -6.56
CA GLY A 449 -12.38 -23.38 -7.36
C GLY A 449 -11.07 -23.31 -6.61
N VAL A 450 -9.97 -23.68 -7.26
CA VAL A 450 -8.60 -23.58 -6.70
C VAL A 450 -7.73 -22.88 -7.70
N GLY A 451 -7.25 -21.68 -7.33
CA GLY A 451 -6.25 -20.96 -8.08
C GLY A 451 -4.87 -21.16 -7.49
N LYS A 452 -3.86 -21.39 -8.35
CA LYS A 452 -2.43 -21.40 -7.96
C LYS A 452 -1.69 -20.47 -8.89
N ASN A 453 -1.22 -19.36 -8.33
CA ASN A 453 -0.73 -18.23 -9.10
C ASN A 453 0.68 -17.89 -8.65
N ASN A 454 1.61 -17.82 -9.59
CA ASN A 454 2.99 -17.42 -9.34
C ASN A 454 3.34 -16.18 -10.15
N PHE A 455 3.81 -15.16 -9.47
CA PHE A 455 4.25 -13.91 -10.08
C PHE A 455 5.69 -13.64 -9.69
N LYS A 456 6.51 -13.22 -10.67
CA LYS A 456 7.91 -12.87 -10.46
C LYS A 456 8.21 -11.58 -11.21
N ASN A 457 8.61 -10.55 -10.47
CA ASN A 457 9.13 -9.31 -11.05
C ASN A 457 10.63 -9.23 -10.75
N TYR A 458 11.43 -9.13 -11.79
CA TYR A 458 12.87 -8.89 -11.69
C TYR A 458 13.18 -7.52 -12.25
N ASN A 459 13.92 -6.70 -11.53
CA ASN A 459 14.42 -5.45 -12.07
C ASN A 459 15.92 -5.31 -11.83
N LEU A 460 16.63 -4.79 -12.84
CA LEU A 460 18.04 -4.45 -12.77
C LEU A 460 18.20 -3.00 -13.18
N LEU A 461 19.07 -2.28 -12.47
CA LEU A 461 19.41 -0.89 -12.75
C LEU A 461 20.92 -0.70 -12.66
N GLY A 462 21.50 -0.15 -13.71
CA GLY A 462 22.86 0.40 -13.71
C GLY A 462 22.78 1.92 -13.87
N LEU A 463 23.32 2.69 -12.92
CA LEU A 463 23.19 4.14 -12.88
C LEU A 463 24.52 4.81 -12.51
N GLY A 464 24.96 5.75 -13.35
CA GLY A 464 26.03 6.69 -13.04
C GLY A 464 25.45 8.02 -12.55
N VAL A 465 25.97 8.55 -11.45
CA VAL A 465 25.60 9.87 -10.90
C VAL A 465 26.86 10.68 -10.67
N TRP A 466 26.97 11.80 -11.38
CA TRP A 466 28.05 12.76 -11.23
C TRP A 466 27.52 14.08 -10.68
N ASN A 467 27.99 14.44 -9.48
CA ASN A 467 27.73 15.73 -8.87
C ASN A 467 28.99 16.59 -8.98
N ARG A 468 28.84 17.83 -9.45
CA ARG A 468 29.91 18.79 -9.60
C ARG A 468 29.51 20.14 -9.04
N ASP A 469 30.35 20.66 -8.14
CA ASP A 469 30.26 22.03 -7.63
C ASP A 469 31.15 22.93 -8.52
N ALA A 470 30.53 23.79 -9.31
CA ALA A 470 31.15 24.69 -10.24
C ALA A 470 30.97 26.16 -9.80
N LEU A 471 31.69 27.07 -10.47
CA LEU A 471 31.63 28.52 -10.20
C LEU A 471 31.79 28.83 -8.68
N ASP A 472 32.79 28.21 -8.08
CA ASP A 472 33.11 28.35 -6.65
C ASP A 472 31.91 28.13 -5.70
N GLY A 473 31.12 27.10 -6.06
CA GLY A 473 29.94 26.69 -5.27
C GLY A 473 28.64 27.41 -5.64
N ALA A 474 28.69 28.37 -6.57
CA ALA A 474 27.48 29.05 -7.03
C ALA A 474 26.59 28.19 -7.93
N LEU A 475 27.14 27.17 -8.59
CA LEU A 475 26.42 26.25 -9.48
C LEU A 475 26.68 24.80 -9.08
N ALA A 476 25.67 24.12 -8.60
CA ALA A 476 25.68 22.68 -8.39
C ALA A 476 25.06 21.97 -9.61
N LEU A 477 25.84 21.10 -10.24
CA LEU A 477 25.40 20.26 -11.35
C LEU A 477 25.24 18.81 -10.89
N THR A 478 24.11 18.19 -11.24
CA THR A 478 23.88 16.76 -11.09
C THR A 478 23.60 16.16 -12.47
N THR A 479 24.49 15.30 -12.94
CA THR A 479 24.31 14.55 -14.18
C THR A 479 24.11 13.09 -13.83
N GLN A 480 23.09 12.47 -14.40
CA GLN A 480 22.83 11.05 -14.23
C GLN A 480 22.48 10.39 -15.56
N GLY A 481 22.90 9.14 -15.71
CA GLY A 481 22.56 8.34 -16.87
C GLY A 481 22.65 6.86 -16.53
N GLY A 482 21.77 6.07 -17.12
CA GLY A 482 21.70 4.67 -16.78
C GLY A 482 20.87 3.83 -17.72
N VAL A 483 20.84 2.55 -17.39
CA VAL A 483 20.08 1.50 -18.06
C VAL A 483 19.21 0.78 -17.06
N SER A 484 18.01 0.40 -17.48
CA SER A 484 17.07 -0.36 -16.67
C SER A 484 16.55 -1.56 -17.46
N TYR A 485 16.42 -2.70 -16.78
CA TYR A 485 15.78 -3.89 -17.30
C TYR A 485 14.74 -4.36 -16.31
N LEU A 486 13.58 -4.72 -16.80
CA LEU A 486 12.48 -5.28 -16.03
C LEU A 486 11.93 -6.50 -16.75
N LYS A 487 11.77 -7.61 -16.00
CA LYS A 487 11.10 -8.82 -16.46
C LYS A 487 9.97 -9.16 -15.49
N ARG A 488 8.82 -9.48 -16.04
CA ARG A 488 7.63 -9.92 -15.30
C ARG A 488 7.15 -11.24 -15.84
N ASP A 489 7.13 -12.24 -14.99
CA ASP A 489 6.60 -13.57 -15.29
C ASP A 489 5.32 -13.78 -14.48
N ALA A 490 4.28 -14.26 -15.10
CA ALA A 490 3.04 -14.69 -14.44
C ALA A 490 2.64 -16.08 -14.95
N ASP A 491 2.36 -16.99 -14.02
CA ASP A 491 1.78 -18.31 -14.27
C ASP A 491 0.54 -18.44 -13.39
N VAL A 492 -0.62 -18.41 -14.02
CA VAL A 492 -1.94 -18.42 -13.39
C VAL A 492 -2.65 -19.70 -13.77
N VAL A 493 -2.85 -20.57 -12.80
CA VAL A 493 -3.57 -21.83 -12.97
C VAL A 493 -4.87 -21.76 -12.16
N PHE A 494 -5.98 -22.02 -12.80
CA PHE A 494 -7.26 -22.12 -12.14
C PHE A 494 -7.94 -23.44 -12.47
N ASN A 495 -8.28 -24.21 -11.44
CA ASN A 495 -8.96 -25.48 -11.52
C ASN A 495 -10.33 -25.34 -10.86
N GLN A 496 -11.36 -25.86 -11.50
CA GLN A 496 -12.70 -25.91 -10.93
C GLN A 496 -13.31 -27.28 -11.04
N ALA A 497 -14.19 -27.58 -10.09
CA ALA A 497 -15.02 -28.77 -10.12
C ALA A 497 -16.45 -28.42 -9.70
N THR A 498 -17.41 -29.02 -10.40
CA THR A 498 -18.85 -28.96 -10.09
C THR A 498 -19.43 -30.35 -10.00
N GLN A 499 -20.70 -30.51 -9.70
CA GLN A 499 -21.34 -31.80 -9.45
C GLN A 499 -20.63 -32.57 -8.34
N LEU A 500 -20.54 -31.92 -7.17
CA LEU A 500 -19.78 -32.44 -6.03
C LEU A 500 -20.49 -33.61 -5.37
N ILE A 501 -19.70 -34.54 -4.84
CA ILE A 501 -20.20 -35.58 -3.94
C ILE A 501 -20.48 -34.90 -2.58
N PRO A 502 -21.67 -35.12 -1.98
CA PRO A 502 -22.04 -34.51 -0.71
C PRO A 502 -20.96 -34.60 0.37
N GLY A 503 -20.65 -33.45 1.01
CA GLY A 503 -19.67 -33.36 2.07
C GLY A 503 -18.19 -33.41 1.64
N GLN A 504 -17.91 -33.45 0.34
CA GLN A 504 -16.54 -33.44 -0.17
C GLN A 504 -16.08 -32.02 -0.55
N THR A 505 -14.82 -31.70 -0.25
CA THR A 505 -14.24 -30.36 -0.39
C THR A 505 -12.98 -30.32 -1.27
N THR A 506 -12.75 -31.35 -2.09
CA THR A 506 -11.58 -31.45 -2.98
C THR A 506 -11.99 -31.55 -4.44
N LEU A 507 -11.16 -31.00 -5.34
CA LEU A 507 -11.42 -30.98 -6.79
C LEU A 507 -11.69 -32.37 -7.38
N GLY A 508 -10.98 -33.41 -6.90
CA GLY A 508 -11.13 -34.78 -7.40
C GLY A 508 -12.49 -35.43 -7.11
N GLN A 509 -13.34 -34.79 -6.31
CA GLN A 509 -14.65 -35.29 -5.91
C GLN A 509 -15.81 -34.67 -6.71
N GLY A 510 -15.52 -33.79 -7.66
CA GLY A 510 -16.51 -33.30 -8.61
C GLY A 510 -16.48 -34.10 -9.91
N SER A 511 -17.66 -34.43 -10.45
CA SER A 511 -17.76 -35.21 -11.70
C SER A 511 -17.53 -34.37 -12.95
N ALA A 512 -17.71 -33.05 -12.87
CA ALA A 512 -17.38 -32.11 -13.94
C ALA A 512 -16.21 -31.23 -13.52
N GLN A 513 -15.13 -31.27 -14.27
CA GLN A 513 -13.88 -30.55 -13.95
C GLN A 513 -13.46 -29.70 -15.15
N ALA A 514 -12.89 -28.53 -14.88
CA ALA A 514 -12.28 -27.67 -15.88
C ALA A 514 -10.96 -27.08 -15.35
N ILE A 515 -9.98 -26.98 -16.25
CA ILE A 515 -8.64 -26.46 -15.97
C ILE A 515 -8.37 -25.32 -16.93
N SER A 516 -7.85 -24.22 -16.42
CA SER A 516 -7.37 -23.08 -17.20
C SER A 516 -5.98 -22.71 -16.74
N GLN A 517 -5.07 -22.48 -17.69
CA GLN A 517 -3.74 -21.93 -17.40
C GLN A 517 -3.42 -20.79 -18.35
N THR A 518 -2.90 -19.73 -17.81
CA THR A 518 -2.38 -18.58 -18.57
C THR A 518 -0.96 -18.29 -18.12
N GLN A 519 -0.05 -18.25 -19.07
CA GLN A 519 1.34 -17.84 -18.83
C GLN A 519 1.63 -16.57 -19.60
N SER A 520 2.29 -15.62 -18.96
CA SER A 520 2.75 -14.41 -19.62
C SER A 520 4.15 -14.03 -19.17
N GLU A 521 4.96 -13.61 -20.13
CA GLU A 521 6.29 -13.06 -19.91
C GLU A 521 6.38 -11.68 -20.57
N ILE A 522 6.81 -10.68 -19.81
CA ILE A 522 6.93 -9.30 -20.30
C ILE A 522 8.31 -8.79 -19.96
N GLU A 523 9.02 -8.32 -20.97
CA GLU A 523 10.33 -7.72 -20.82
C GLU A 523 10.32 -6.25 -21.25
N GLU A 524 10.94 -5.40 -20.45
CA GLU A 524 11.09 -3.97 -20.70
C GLU A 524 12.56 -3.59 -20.52
N PHE A 525 13.08 -2.81 -21.45
CA PHE A 525 14.44 -2.29 -21.41
C PHE A 525 14.44 -0.81 -21.71
N GLY A 526 15.20 -0.02 -20.95
CA GLY A 526 15.27 1.42 -21.16
C GLY A 526 16.63 2.02 -20.84
N TYR A 527 16.96 3.08 -21.56
CA TYR A 527 18.04 3.99 -21.15
C TYR A 527 17.48 5.34 -20.79
N PHE A 528 18.18 6.04 -19.91
CA PHE A 528 17.80 7.38 -19.52
C PHE A 528 19.01 8.23 -19.19
N GLY A 529 18.84 9.54 -19.38
CA GLY A 529 19.82 10.54 -18.99
C GLY A 529 19.14 11.80 -18.51
N GLN A 530 19.74 12.48 -17.53
CA GLN A 530 19.23 13.73 -16.98
C GLN A 530 20.39 14.61 -16.52
N ILE A 531 20.23 15.91 -16.71
CA ILE A 531 21.11 16.94 -16.16
C ILE A 531 20.23 17.91 -15.36
N GLU A 532 20.65 18.19 -14.15
CA GLU A 532 20.06 19.21 -13.28
C GLU A 532 21.12 20.24 -12.89
N GLY A 533 20.81 21.51 -13.07
CA GLY A 533 21.62 22.64 -12.63
C GLY A 533 20.89 23.42 -11.55
N ASN A 534 21.57 23.65 -10.43
CA ASN A 534 21.09 24.50 -9.34
C ASN A 534 22.03 25.69 -9.18
N TYR A 535 21.57 26.89 -9.54
CA TYR A 535 22.33 28.12 -9.41
C TYR A 535 21.87 28.87 -8.15
N LYS A 536 22.71 28.88 -7.12
CA LYS A 536 22.52 29.60 -5.83
C LYS A 536 21.18 29.31 -5.13
N ASP A 537 20.61 28.15 -5.34
CA ASP A 537 19.24 27.81 -4.93
C ASP A 537 18.15 28.81 -5.44
N GLN A 538 18.52 29.69 -6.38
CA GLN A 538 17.63 30.65 -7.03
C GLN A 538 16.94 30.05 -8.24
N PHE A 539 17.73 29.42 -9.13
CA PHE A 539 17.26 28.77 -10.35
C PHE A 539 17.62 27.30 -10.32
N ILE A 540 16.64 26.44 -10.42
CA ILE A 540 16.84 24.99 -10.56
C ILE A 540 16.21 24.56 -11.88
N ALA A 541 17.04 24.10 -12.82
CA ALA A 541 16.61 23.63 -14.12
C ALA A 541 16.99 22.17 -14.33
N THR A 542 16.08 21.37 -14.87
CA THR A 542 16.32 19.96 -15.18
C THR A 542 15.89 19.67 -16.60
N VAL A 543 16.72 18.95 -17.35
CA VAL A 543 16.40 18.37 -18.65
C VAL A 543 16.75 16.90 -18.63
N GLY A 544 15.88 16.06 -19.16
CA GLY A 544 16.09 14.63 -19.21
C GLY A 544 15.38 13.98 -20.39
N TYR A 545 15.86 12.80 -20.73
CA TYR A 545 15.30 11.97 -21.78
C TYR A 545 15.38 10.51 -21.38
N ARG A 546 14.32 9.77 -21.67
CA ARG A 546 14.26 8.32 -21.51
C ARG A 546 13.78 7.69 -22.81
N ALA A 547 14.30 6.53 -23.16
CA ALA A 547 13.84 5.71 -24.27
C ALA A 547 13.62 4.27 -23.78
N ASP A 548 12.43 3.75 -24.00
CA ASP A 548 12.01 2.42 -23.58
C ASP A 548 11.55 1.56 -24.75
N LYS A 549 11.83 0.26 -24.68
CA LYS A 549 11.20 -0.77 -25.49
C LYS A 549 10.55 -1.83 -24.59
N SER A 550 9.49 -2.46 -25.08
CA SER A 550 8.77 -3.50 -24.38
C SER A 550 8.37 -4.62 -25.33
N SER A 551 8.36 -5.86 -24.84
CA SER A 551 7.83 -7.02 -25.56
C SER A 551 6.33 -6.89 -25.89
N LEU A 552 5.60 -5.99 -25.22
CA LEU A 552 4.20 -5.69 -25.49
C LEU A 552 3.98 -4.74 -26.67
N ASN A 553 5.02 -4.09 -27.18
CA ASN A 553 4.90 -3.19 -28.32
C ASN A 553 4.64 -3.98 -29.60
N GLY A 554 3.90 -3.40 -30.56
CA GLY A 554 3.71 -4.01 -31.88
C GLY A 554 5.04 -4.30 -32.61
N ASP A 555 6.07 -3.51 -32.36
CA ASP A 555 7.47 -3.80 -32.68
C ASP A 555 8.27 -3.83 -31.37
N PRO A 556 8.67 -5.01 -30.86
CA PRO A 556 9.37 -5.15 -29.58
C PRO A 556 10.79 -4.58 -29.60
N ASN A 557 11.34 -4.27 -30.77
CA ASN A 557 12.67 -3.67 -30.92
C ASN A 557 12.64 -2.15 -30.97
N LYS A 558 11.46 -1.55 -31.18
CA LYS A 558 11.31 -0.10 -31.31
C LYS A 558 11.38 0.58 -29.94
N PHE A 559 12.26 1.60 -29.85
CA PHE A 559 12.33 2.48 -28.69
C PHE A 559 11.37 3.65 -28.84
N TYR A 560 10.65 3.95 -27.74
CA TYR A 560 9.79 5.12 -27.61
C TYR A 560 10.44 6.10 -26.64
N GLY A 561 10.48 7.38 -27.02
CA GLY A 561 11.17 8.42 -26.27
C GLY A 561 10.24 9.25 -25.40
N PHE A 562 10.69 9.61 -24.20
CA PHE A 562 9.97 10.38 -23.20
C PHE A 562 10.84 11.55 -22.71
N PRO A 563 10.71 12.73 -23.34
CA PRO A 563 11.41 13.92 -22.91
C PRO A 563 10.80 14.49 -21.63
N LYS A 564 11.65 15.15 -20.82
CA LYS A 564 11.20 15.94 -19.69
C LYS A 564 12.03 17.19 -19.50
N ALA A 565 11.40 18.25 -19.02
CA ALA A 565 12.07 19.47 -18.62
C ALA A 565 11.35 20.12 -17.44
N SER A 566 12.09 20.77 -16.56
CA SER A 566 11.50 21.53 -15.49
C SER A 566 12.35 22.71 -15.07
N LEU A 567 11.70 23.75 -14.54
CA LEU A 567 12.32 24.94 -14.01
C LEU A 567 11.63 25.32 -12.70
N ALA A 568 12.41 25.59 -11.66
CA ALA A 568 11.96 26.25 -10.45
C ALA A 568 12.74 27.52 -10.20
N VAL A 569 12.06 28.57 -9.78
CA VAL A 569 12.64 29.85 -9.41
C VAL A 569 12.21 30.18 -7.99
N ASN A 570 13.16 30.20 -7.07
CA ASN A 570 12.95 30.54 -5.67
C ASN A 570 13.16 32.04 -5.46
N ILE A 571 12.08 32.81 -5.49
CA ILE A 571 12.12 34.27 -5.49
C ILE A 571 12.67 34.81 -4.16
N GLN A 572 12.40 34.12 -3.04
CA GLN A 572 12.92 34.50 -1.73
C GLN A 572 14.47 34.47 -1.64
N ASN A 573 15.15 33.79 -2.58
CA ASN A 573 16.61 33.71 -2.60
C ASN A 573 17.25 34.85 -3.42
N PHE A 574 16.46 35.83 -3.92
CA PHE A 574 16.98 37.01 -4.61
C PHE A 574 17.07 38.18 -3.63
N GLY A 575 18.31 38.64 -3.34
CA GLY A 575 18.55 39.81 -2.49
C GLY A 575 18.13 39.60 -1.02
N ASN A 576 17.77 40.68 -0.36
CA ASN A 576 17.34 40.67 1.05
C ASN A 576 15.82 40.47 1.11
N TRP A 577 15.37 39.21 1.14
CA TRP A 577 13.96 38.87 1.36
C TRP A 577 13.61 39.03 2.86
N ASN A 578 13.06 40.17 3.24
CA ASN A 578 12.67 40.50 4.61
C ASN A 578 11.14 40.47 4.82
N ASN A 579 10.43 39.57 4.15
CA ASN A 579 9.00 39.45 4.31
C ASN A 579 8.67 38.54 5.50
N THR A 580 8.03 39.07 6.54
CA THR A 580 7.65 38.35 7.75
C THR A 580 6.37 37.53 7.60
N THR A 581 5.64 37.70 6.48
CA THR A 581 4.36 37.02 6.22
C THR A 581 4.50 35.89 5.21
N ILE A 582 5.46 35.99 4.28
CA ILE A 582 5.70 35.00 3.22
C ILE A 582 7.14 34.46 3.36
N ASP A 583 7.28 33.29 3.89
CA ASP A 583 8.59 32.63 4.09
C ASP A 583 9.15 32.07 2.78
N GLN A 584 8.28 31.61 1.88
CA GLN A 584 8.68 31.03 0.59
C GLN A 584 7.77 31.50 -0.54
N LEU A 585 8.40 32.02 -1.60
CA LEU A 585 7.74 32.30 -2.88
C LEU A 585 8.49 31.60 -4.00
N LYS A 586 7.88 30.58 -4.60
CA LYS A 586 8.46 29.76 -5.66
C LYS A 586 7.55 29.72 -6.88
N LEU A 587 8.13 30.04 -8.05
CA LEU A 587 7.53 29.75 -9.35
C LEU A 587 8.10 28.47 -9.91
N ARG A 588 7.27 27.63 -10.51
CA ARG A 588 7.71 26.38 -11.12
C ARG A 588 6.91 26.06 -12.37
N ALA A 589 7.62 25.52 -13.36
CA ALA A 589 7.04 24.94 -14.57
C ALA A 589 7.69 23.59 -14.84
N ALA A 590 6.91 22.63 -15.30
CA ALA A 590 7.43 21.31 -15.62
C ALA A 590 6.65 20.71 -16.79
N TYR A 591 7.37 20.09 -17.69
CA TYR A 591 6.88 19.33 -18.83
C TYR A 591 7.45 17.92 -18.79
N GLY A 592 6.68 16.92 -19.18
CA GLY A 592 7.15 15.56 -19.34
C GLY A 592 6.14 14.69 -20.05
N GLU A 593 6.66 13.74 -20.78
CA GLU A 593 5.87 12.71 -21.45
C GLU A 593 6.06 11.37 -20.77
N THR A 594 4.99 10.59 -20.72
CA THR A 594 4.99 9.20 -20.30
C THR A 594 4.09 8.41 -21.25
N GLY A 595 4.36 7.13 -21.40
CA GLY A 595 3.52 6.22 -22.17
C GLY A 595 2.82 5.21 -21.27
N SER A 596 1.88 4.46 -21.83
CA SER A 596 1.34 3.25 -21.27
C SER A 596 1.71 2.07 -22.14
N SER A 597 2.14 0.97 -21.55
CA SER A 597 2.32 -0.29 -22.29
C SER A 597 0.97 -0.76 -22.83
N ALA A 598 0.96 -1.40 -24.00
CA ALA A 598 -0.22 -2.10 -24.48
C ALA A 598 -0.62 -3.18 -23.45
N SER A 599 -1.92 -3.44 -23.31
CA SER A 599 -2.42 -4.61 -22.60
C SER A 599 -2.51 -5.80 -23.57
N PHE A 600 -2.34 -7.01 -23.07
CA PHE A 600 -2.79 -8.18 -23.81
C PHE A 600 -4.30 -8.06 -24.02
N GLY A 601 -4.74 -8.23 -25.28
CA GLY A 601 -6.15 -8.18 -25.67
C GLY A 601 -6.93 -9.40 -25.16
#